data_b042031356b1823a41918db8548c8ca4
#
_entry.id   b042031356b1823a41918db8548c8ca4
#
_cell.length_a   1.000
_cell.length_b   1.000
_cell.length_c   1.000
_cell.angle_alpha   90.00
_cell.angle_beta   90.00
_cell.angle_gamma   90.00
#
_symmetry.space_group_name_H-M   'P 1'
#
loop_
_entity.id
_entity.type
_entity.pdbx_description
1 polymer ?
#
loop_
_entity_poly.entity_id
_entity_poly.type
_entity_poly.pdbx_seq_one_letter_code
_entity_poly.pdbx_strand_id
1 'polypeptide(L)'
;MPVALHSSLDGGPVSLDILSGLRQELAFSVGEYRGRVERVREAMRAARVDVLLVKEPSNVLYLCGLQSFSMYGGECIILPLDGEPTLVVHPPEAGTALLHTWIDDVHTFDASVTHEQYLASLLRDKGLDKAGIAIEKKSIGVTVVFQDSLAAQMSGLEFADGSALVLSARTLKSSAEIAHLRKAAAITDLGSAAAIEAAGEGKTDNDIAAAASFALIQGGSEYMALSPIVTSGRRSG
;
A
#
# COMPACT_ATOMS: atom_id res chain seq x y z
N MET A 1 0.09 -6.83 21.82
CA MET A 1 -0.27 -5.53 22.44
C MET A 1 -1.44 -4.95 21.67
N PRO A 2 -2.37 -4.21 22.27
CA PRO A 2 -3.42 -3.54 21.50
C PRO A 2 -2.78 -2.48 20.58
N VAL A 3 -3.26 -2.38 19.36
CA VAL A 3 -2.86 -1.31 18.43
C VAL A 3 -3.42 -0.02 18.93
N ALA A 4 -2.59 0.99 19.09
CA ALA A 4 -3.04 2.33 19.37
C ALA A 4 -3.22 3.08 18.05
N LEU A 5 -4.44 3.55 17.76
CA LEU A 5 -4.67 4.51 16.72
C LEU A 5 -4.43 5.91 17.30
N HIS A 6 -3.45 6.61 16.78
CA HIS A 6 -3.17 7.99 17.17
C HIS A 6 -3.91 8.94 16.22
N SER A 7 -4.76 9.83 16.78
CA SER A 7 -5.39 10.90 16.01
C SER A 7 -4.96 12.27 16.55
N SER A 8 -4.97 13.27 15.69
CA SER A 8 -4.60 14.64 16.04
C SER A 8 -5.65 15.40 16.87
N LEU A 9 -6.79 14.78 17.19
CA LEU A 9 -7.81 15.37 18.04
C LEU A 9 -7.48 15.09 19.50
N ASP A 10 -7.03 16.11 20.21
CA ASP A 10 -6.88 16.19 21.69
C ASP A 10 -6.37 14.92 22.41
N GLY A 11 -5.40 14.28 21.85
CA GLY A 11 -4.32 13.71 22.62
C GLY A 11 -4.50 12.36 23.24
N GLY A 12 -5.40 11.54 22.93
CA GLY A 12 -5.40 10.18 23.46
C GLY A 12 -5.33 9.12 22.35
N PRO A 13 -4.54 8.03 22.56
CA PRO A 13 -4.70 6.87 21.69
C PRO A 13 -6.16 6.41 21.77
N VAL A 14 -6.85 6.33 20.64
CA VAL A 14 -8.15 5.68 20.58
C VAL A 14 -7.89 4.20 20.81
N SER A 15 -8.16 3.71 22.03
CA SER A 15 -8.09 2.27 22.30
C SER A 15 -9.23 1.60 21.53
N LEU A 16 -8.87 0.83 20.52
CA LEU A 16 -9.78 0.02 19.76
C LEU A 16 -9.76 -1.42 20.28
N ASP A 17 -9.90 -1.58 21.62
CA ASP A 17 -9.99 -2.90 22.26
C ASP A 17 -11.08 -3.78 21.64
N ILE A 18 -12.10 -3.18 21.04
CA ILE A 18 -13.16 -3.86 20.31
C ILE A 18 -12.61 -4.59 19.07
N LEU A 19 -11.54 -4.10 18.47
CA LEU A 19 -10.94 -4.68 17.27
C LEU A 19 -9.71 -5.56 17.56
N SER A 20 -9.27 -5.64 18.81
CA SER A 20 -8.09 -6.45 19.19
C SER A 20 -8.26 -7.95 18.92
N GLY A 21 -9.50 -8.43 18.81
CA GLY A 21 -9.82 -9.81 18.41
C GLY A 21 -10.02 -10.00 16.89
N LEU A 22 -10.12 -8.92 16.12
CA LEU A 22 -10.40 -8.95 14.67
C LEU A 22 -9.11 -8.83 13.81
N ARG A 23 -7.97 -8.61 14.44
CA ARG A 23 -6.69 -8.55 13.77
C ARG A 23 -6.35 -9.90 13.20
N GLN A 24 -6.58 -10.12 11.93
CA GLN A 24 -5.87 -11.21 11.24
C GLN A 24 -6.36 -11.54 9.83
N GLU A 25 -6.74 -10.55 9.06
CA GLU A 25 -6.93 -10.78 7.62
C GLU A 25 -5.65 -10.48 6.83
N LEU A 26 -4.49 -10.87 7.39
CA LEU A 26 -3.23 -10.71 6.70
C LEU A 26 -3.05 -11.80 5.63
N ALA A 27 -2.73 -11.40 4.40
CA ALA A 27 -2.46 -12.32 3.31
C ALA A 27 -1.19 -13.18 3.54
N PHE A 28 -0.26 -12.69 4.38
CA PHE A 28 0.99 -13.36 4.73
C PHE A 28 1.22 -13.34 6.24
N SER A 29 2.09 -14.21 6.72
CA SER A 29 2.51 -14.18 8.12
C SER A 29 3.28 -12.89 8.44
N VAL A 30 3.23 -12.45 9.71
CA VAL A 30 4.02 -11.31 10.18
C VAL A 30 5.53 -11.52 9.92
N GLY A 31 6.00 -12.78 10.03
CA GLY A 31 7.39 -13.12 9.71
C GLY A 31 7.76 -12.85 8.25
N GLU A 32 6.84 -13.09 7.30
CA GLU A 32 7.04 -12.75 5.89
C GLU A 32 7.17 -11.23 5.69
N TYR A 33 6.27 -10.45 6.30
CA TYR A 33 6.33 -8.98 6.21
C TYR A 33 7.60 -8.41 6.84
N ARG A 34 8.01 -8.90 8.00
CA ARG A 34 9.26 -8.50 8.64
C ARG A 34 10.47 -8.83 7.76
N GLY A 35 10.48 -9.99 7.13
CA GLY A 35 11.53 -10.37 6.18
C GLY A 35 11.59 -9.44 4.96
N ARG A 36 10.45 -8.95 4.48
CA ARG A 36 10.40 -7.94 3.40
C ARG A 36 11.00 -6.60 3.85
N VAL A 37 10.65 -6.15 5.05
CA VAL A 37 11.21 -4.94 5.65
C VAL A 37 12.75 -5.04 5.77
N GLU A 38 13.27 -6.17 6.24
CA GLU A 38 14.72 -6.34 6.35
C GLU A 38 15.44 -6.32 4.99
N ARG A 39 14.88 -6.91 3.94
CA ARG A 39 15.43 -6.79 2.58
C ARG A 39 15.47 -5.34 2.08
N VAL A 40 14.44 -4.54 2.40
CA VAL A 40 14.42 -3.10 2.06
C VAL A 40 15.47 -2.35 2.89
N ARG A 41 15.62 -2.66 4.17
CA ARG A 41 16.67 -2.06 5.02
C ARG A 41 18.08 -2.38 4.54
N GLU A 42 18.32 -3.58 4.03
CA GLU A 42 19.60 -3.91 3.38
C GLU A 42 19.87 -2.98 2.18
N ALA A 43 18.87 -2.73 1.34
CA ALA A 43 18.97 -1.79 0.25
C ALA A 43 19.15 -0.33 0.72
N MET A 44 18.47 0.07 1.80
CA MET A 44 18.62 1.39 2.43
C MET A 44 20.06 1.59 2.96
N ARG A 45 20.64 0.59 3.64
CA ARG A 45 22.04 0.65 4.12
C ARG A 45 23.00 0.85 2.95
N ALA A 46 22.83 0.10 1.86
CA ALA A 46 23.67 0.24 0.68
C ALA A 46 23.54 1.63 0.01
N ALA A 47 22.34 2.21 0.05
CA ALA A 47 22.05 3.55 -0.48
C ALA A 47 22.36 4.69 0.51
N ARG A 48 22.75 4.41 1.76
CA ARG A 48 22.97 5.39 2.84
C ARG A 48 21.71 6.22 3.12
N VAL A 49 20.57 5.54 3.21
CA VAL A 49 19.26 6.12 3.54
C VAL A 49 18.92 5.74 4.97
N ASP A 50 18.66 6.73 5.83
CA ASP A 50 18.30 6.50 7.23
C ASP A 50 16.79 6.28 7.40
N VAL A 51 15.98 6.94 6.57
CA VAL A 51 14.51 6.86 6.59
C VAL A 51 13.98 6.78 5.17
N LEU A 52 13.08 5.85 4.91
CA LEU A 52 12.35 5.76 3.65
C LEU A 52 10.87 6.08 3.89
N LEU A 53 10.34 7.07 3.16
CA LEU A 53 8.90 7.33 3.09
C LEU A 53 8.32 6.55 1.90
N VAL A 54 7.55 5.50 2.21
CA VAL A 54 6.93 4.63 1.21
C VAL A 54 5.50 5.10 0.97
N LYS A 55 5.20 5.53 -0.25
CA LYS A 55 3.88 6.03 -0.66
C LYS A 55 3.32 5.35 -1.92
N GLU A 56 4.12 4.56 -2.60
CA GLU A 56 3.59 3.75 -3.71
C GLU A 56 2.61 2.72 -3.17
N PRO A 57 1.32 2.73 -3.57
CA PRO A 57 0.29 1.87 -2.97
C PRO A 57 0.66 0.39 -2.98
N SER A 58 1.26 -0.08 -4.07
CA SER A 58 1.71 -1.47 -4.18
C SER A 58 2.89 -1.80 -3.26
N ASN A 59 3.70 -0.82 -2.89
CA ASN A 59 4.81 -0.98 -1.95
C ASN A 59 4.31 -0.90 -0.49
N VAL A 60 3.32 -0.05 -0.21
CA VAL A 60 2.62 -0.02 1.08
C VAL A 60 1.98 -1.39 1.35
N LEU A 61 1.16 -1.90 0.40
CA LEU A 61 0.59 -3.25 0.48
C LEU A 61 1.65 -4.32 0.72
N TYR A 62 2.75 -4.28 -0.04
CA TYR A 62 3.83 -5.26 0.06
C TYR A 62 4.48 -5.28 1.44
N LEU A 63 4.71 -4.14 2.06
CA LEU A 63 5.43 -4.01 3.33
C LEU A 63 4.55 -4.19 4.55
N CYS A 64 3.28 -3.76 4.52
CA CYS A 64 2.45 -3.79 5.72
C CYS A 64 1.16 -4.61 5.60
N GLY A 65 0.76 -5.00 4.40
CA GLY A 65 -0.48 -5.76 4.17
C GLY A 65 -1.71 -4.88 3.95
N LEU A 66 -1.61 -3.57 4.16
CA LEU A 66 -2.73 -2.66 3.95
C LEU A 66 -3.17 -2.66 2.49
N GLN A 67 -4.38 -3.12 2.27
CA GLN A 67 -5.07 -3.09 1.00
C GLN A 67 -6.08 -1.95 1.02
N SER A 68 -5.70 -0.85 0.42
CA SER A 68 -6.52 0.36 0.40
C SER A 68 -7.02 0.66 -1.00
N PHE A 69 -8.28 1.10 -1.10
CA PHE A 69 -8.85 1.69 -2.30
C PHE A 69 -8.66 3.21 -2.34
N SER A 70 -7.92 3.78 -1.41
CA SER A 70 -7.79 5.22 -1.30
C SER A 70 -7.16 5.80 -2.57
N MET A 71 -7.97 6.53 -3.32
CA MET A 71 -7.50 7.37 -4.43
C MET A 71 -6.89 8.69 -3.94
N TYR A 72 -6.88 8.90 -2.63
CA TYR A 72 -6.45 10.17 -2.03
C TYR A 72 -4.95 10.21 -1.71
N GLY A 73 -4.23 9.08 -1.84
CA GLY A 73 -2.78 9.03 -1.66
C GLY A 73 -2.29 9.38 -0.25
N GLY A 74 -3.15 9.18 0.76
CA GLY A 74 -2.85 9.53 2.15
C GLY A 74 -2.06 8.48 2.93
N GLU A 75 -1.80 7.31 2.35
CA GLU A 75 -1.00 6.27 3.00
C GLU A 75 0.48 6.57 2.88
N CYS A 76 1.19 6.41 3.99
CA CYS A 76 2.64 6.51 4.03
C CYS A 76 3.20 5.59 5.11
N ILE A 77 4.18 4.77 4.76
CA ILE A 77 5.00 4.09 5.76
C ILE A 77 6.25 4.94 5.99
N ILE A 78 6.46 5.35 7.23
CA ILE A 78 7.75 5.86 7.69
C ILE A 78 8.57 4.63 8.09
N LEU A 79 9.53 4.27 7.28
CA LEU A 79 10.41 3.14 7.51
C LEU A 79 11.79 3.64 7.93
N PRO A 80 12.13 3.66 9.22
CA PRO A 80 13.48 3.95 9.67
C PRO A 80 14.41 2.76 9.41
N LEU A 81 15.69 3.04 9.26
CA LEU A 81 16.72 2.01 9.11
C LEU A 81 16.75 1.09 10.34
N ASP A 82 16.56 1.66 11.52
CA ASP A 82 16.46 0.97 12.79
C ASP A 82 15.17 1.34 13.53
N GLY A 83 14.55 0.36 14.22
CA GLY A 83 13.28 0.54 14.94
C GLY A 83 12.05 0.03 14.16
N GLU A 84 10.88 0.20 14.72
CA GLU A 84 9.63 -0.27 14.11
C GLU A 84 9.10 0.74 13.09
N PRO A 85 8.49 0.26 11.99
CA PRO A 85 7.86 1.13 11.02
C PRO A 85 6.59 1.78 11.58
N THR A 86 6.26 2.95 11.08
CA THR A 86 5.02 3.68 11.39
C THR A 86 4.17 3.75 10.13
N LEU A 87 2.88 3.47 10.25
CA LEU A 87 1.92 3.61 9.16
C LEU A 87 1.07 4.86 9.40
N VAL A 88 1.03 5.76 8.43
CA VAL A 88 0.12 6.91 8.41
C VAL A 88 -0.94 6.65 7.35
N VAL A 89 -2.20 6.79 7.70
CA VAL A 89 -3.33 6.57 6.78
C VAL A 89 -4.29 7.74 6.80
N HIS A 90 -5.03 7.91 5.72
CA HIS A 90 -6.15 8.85 5.69
C HIS A 90 -7.24 8.41 6.68
N PRO A 91 -7.91 9.31 7.41
CA PRO A 91 -8.90 8.94 8.44
C PRO A 91 -9.94 7.90 8.03
N PRO A 92 -10.54 7.93 6.85
CA PRO A 92 -11.47 6.89 6.40
C PRO A 92 -10.87 5.49 6.33
N GLU A 93 -9.54 5.37 6.13
CA GLU A 93 -8.84 4.10 6.01
C GLU A 93 -8.40 3.51 7.36
N ALA A 94 -8.63 4.22 8.45
CA ALA A 94 -8.18 3.79 9.79
C ALA A 94 -8.70 2.40 10.17
N GLY A 95 -9.98 2.12 9.91
CA GLY A 95 -10.59 0.82 10.18
C GLY A 95 -9.96 -0.29 9.34
N THR A 96 -9.76 -0.05 8.04
CA THR A 96 -9.10 -0.98 7.12
C THR A 96 -7.66 -1.24 7.56
N ALA A 97 -6.91 -0.20 7.93
CA ALA A 97 -5.54 -0.34 8.39
C ALA A 97 -5.43 -1.23 9.63
N LEU A 98 -6.34 -1.08 10.59
CA LEU A 98 -6.34 -1.89 11.81
C LEU A 98 -6.61 -3.38 11.56
N LEU A 99 -7.39 -3.70 10.53
CA LEU A 99 -7.69 -5.09 10.15
C LEU A 99 -6.57 -5.72 9.32
N HIS A 100 -5.93 -4.96 8.45
CA HIS A 100 -5.07 -5.49 7.37
C HIS A 100 -3.59 -5.15 7.53
N THR A 101 -3.14 -4.51 8.63
CA THR A 101 -1.70 -4.30 8.85
C THR A 101 -1.13 -5.04 10.04
N TRP A 102 0.13 -5.46 9.92
CA TRP A 102 0.90 -5.99 11.05
C TRP A 102 1.63 -4.89 11.83
N ILE A 103 1.69 -3.66 11.30
CA ILE A 103 2.34 -2.52 11.97
C ILE A 103 1.48 -2.10 13.16
N ASP A 104 2.10 -1.98 14.33
CA ASP A 104 1.41 -1.61 15.57
C ASP A 104 1.23 -0.09 15.70
N ASP A 105 2.16 0.68 15.17
CA ASP A 105 2.18 2.15 15.23
C ASP A 105 1.44 2.73 14.04
N VAL A 106 0.12 2.91 14.18
CA VAL A 106 -0.78 3.42 13.13
C VAL A 106 -1.30 4.80 13.49
N HIS A 107 -1.17 5.73 12.58
CA HIS A 107 -1.57 7.13 12.74
C HIS A 107 -2.60 7.56 11.71
N THR A 108 -3.49 8.45 12.14
CA THR A 108 -4.35 9.24 11.24
C THR A 108 -4.13 10.72 11.50
N PHE A 109 -4.52 11.56 10.58
CA PHE A 109 -4.42 13.01 10.71
C PHE A 109 -5.80 13.67 10.55
N ASP A 110 -5.98 14.79 11.23
CA ASP A 110 -7.21 15.56 11.18
C ASP A 110 -7.30 16.39 9.89
N ALA A 111 -8.53 16.67 9.43
CA ALA A 111 -8.78 17.48 8.25
C ALA A 111 -8.33 18.97 8.40
N SER A 112 -7.97 19.41 9.60
CA SER A 112 -7.42 20.75 9.86
C SER A 112 -5.95 20.90 9.46
N VAL A 113 -5.24 19.79 9.23
CA VAL A 113 -3.84 19.77 8.81
C VAL A 113 -3.68 19.01 7.52
N THR A 114 -2.70 19.39 6.71
CA THR A 114 -2.37 18.61 5.52
C THR A 114 -1.58 17.36 5.89
N HIS A 115 -1.59 16.38 5.00
CA HIS A 115 -0.81 15.15 5.17
C HIS A 115 0.69 15.46 5.37
N GLU A 116 1.23 16.40 4.61
CA GLU A 116 2.63 16.82 4.69
C GLU A 116 2.97 17.49 6.02
N GLN A 117 2.06 18.34 6.52
CA GLN A 117 2.21 18.96 7.85
C GLN A 117 2.25 17.92 8.95
N TYR A 118 1.34 16.93 8.88
CA TYR A 118 1.29 15.84 9.85
C TYR A 118 2.53 14.96 9.78
N LEU A 119 2.97 14.54 8.59
CA LEU A 119 4.18 13.75 8.40
C LEU A 119 5.43 14.48 8.94
N ALA A 120 5.56 15.77 8.65
CA ALA A 120 6.67 16.56 9.15
C ALA A 120 6.67 16.68 10.69
N SER A 121 5.48 16.83 11.31
CA SER A 121 5.37 16.81 12.77
C SER A 121 5.80 15.46 13.33
N LEU A 122 5.25 14.37 12.76
CA LEU A 122 5.56 13.01 13.22
C LEU A 122 7.03 12.64 13.07
N LEU A 123 7.67 13.07 11.97
CA LEU A 123 9.11 12.89 11.78
C LEU A 123 9.93 13.63 12.87
N ARG A 124 9.53 14.86 13.25
CA ARG A 124 10.15 15.59 14.36
C ARG A 124 9.95 14.90 15.71
N ASP A 125 8.72 14.48 15.99
CA ASP A 125 8.37 13.81 17.26
C ASP A 125 9.16 12.50 17.45
N LYS A 126 9.50 11.85 16.34
CA LYS A 126 10.35 10.64 16.31
C LYS A 126 11.85 10.95 16.24
N GLY A 127 12.26 12.23 16.20
CA GLY A 127 13.66 12.62 16.08
C GLY A 127 14.30 12.28 14.73
N LEU A 128 13.50 12.14 13.68
CA LEU A 128 13.93 11.75 12.33
C LEU A 128 14.06 12.94 11.37
N ASP A 129 13.79 14.16 11.83
CA ASP A 129 13.76 15.38 11.01
C ASP A 129 15.13 15.81 10.46
N LYS A 130 16.21 15.25 10.99
CA LYS A 130 17.60 15.49 10.54
C LYS A 130 18.23 14.27 9.87
N ALA A 131 17.47 13.20 9.69
CA ALA A 131 17.94 11.99 9.06
C ALA A 131 18.09 12.15 7.54
N GLY A 132 18.86 11.28 6.91
CA GLY A 132 18.91 11.14 5.45
C GLY A 132 17.62 10.49 4.95
N ILE A 133 16.64 11.31 4.55
CA ILE A 133 15.31 10.83 4.13
C ILE A 133 15.26 10.62 2.61
N ALA A 134 14.81 9.44 2.20
CA ALA A 134 14.45 9.15 0.82
C ALA A 134 12.92 9.05 0.67
N ILE A 135 12.42 9.40 -0.52
CA ILE A 135 11.02 9.23 -0.93
C ILE A 135 10.96 8.52 -2.27
N GLU A 136 9.86 7.89 -2.58
CA GLU A 136 9.64 7.21 -3.86
C GLU A 136 9.26 8.21 -4.95
N LYS A 137 10.23 9.01 -5.44
CA LYS A 137 10.01 10.11 -6.40
C LYS A 137 9.26 9.73 -7.68
N LYS A 138 9.26 8.44 -8.05
CA LYS A 138 8.56 7.92 -9.24
C LYS A 138 7.18 7.35 -8.93
N SER A 139 6.75 7.39 -7.67
CA SER A 139 5.43 6.92 -7.27
C SER A 139 4.33 7.88 -7.70
N ILE A 140 3.19 7.34 -8.09
CA ILE A 140 1.97 8.12 -8.33
C ILE A 140 1.45 8.79 -7.03
N GLY A 141 1.79 8.24 -5.87
CA GLY A 141 1.47 8.80 -4.55
C GLY A 141 2.37 9.96 -4.12
N VAL A 142 3.40 10.30 -4.92
CA VAL A 142 4.37 11.36 -4.61
C VAL A 142 4.36 12.41 -5.71
N THR A 143 3.49 13.41 -5.55
CA THR A 143 3.42 14.55 -6.47
C THR A 143 4.54 15.55 -6.18
N VAL A 144 4.84 16.44 -7.13
CA VAL A 144 5.76 17.57 -6.92
C VAL A 144 5.27 18.44 -5.77
N VAL A 145 3.95 18.70 -5.70
CA VAL A 145 3.34 19.49 -4.61
C VAL A 145 3.58 18.83 -3.25
N PHE A 146 3.42 17.50 -3.15
CA PHE A 146 3.72 16.76 -1.92
C PHE A 146 5.19 16.94 -1.50
N GLN A 147 6.13 16.77 -2.45
CA GLN A 147 7.56 16.91 -2.17
C GLN A 147 7.91 18.33 -1.67
N ASP A 148 7.45 19.35 -2.40
CA ASP A 148 7.74 20.75 -2.09
C ASP A 148 7.11 21.16 -0.75
N SER A 149 5.85 20.75 -0.50
CA SER A 149 5.15 21.04 0.75
C SER A 149 5.83 20.37 1.95
N LEU A 150 6.23 19.09 1.82
CA LEU A 150 6.93 18.40 2.90
C LEU A 150 8.32 19.00 3.14
N ALA A 151 9.07 19.31 2.10
CA ALA A 151 10.38 19.95 2.19
C ALA A 151 10.28 21.31 2.90
N ALA A 152 9.27 22.13 2.57
CA ALA A 152 9.03 23.42 3.22
C ALA A 152 8.75 23.25 4.73
N GLN A 153 8.02 22.21 5.13
CA GLN A 153 7.77 21.91 6.54
C GLN A 153 9.03 21.41 7.29
N MET A 154 10.04 20.94 6.56
CA MET A 154 11.28 20.35 7.09
C MET A 154 12.51 21.23 6.82
N SER A 155 12.36 22.56 6.84
CA SER A 155 13.44 23.53 6.68
C SER A 155 14.20 23.38 5.35
N GLY A 156 13.51 22.97 4.28
CA GLY A 156 14.10 22.84 2.95
C GLY A 156 14.93 21.56 2.77
N LEU A 157 14.62 20.51 3.53
CA LEU A 157 15.29 19.20 3.40
C LEU A 157 15.19 18.68 1.96
N GLU A 158 16.32 18.28 1.40
CA GLU A 158 16.37 17.61 0.11
C GLU A 158 16.21 16.10 0.27
N PHE A 159 15.17 15.54 -0.34
CA PHE A 159 14.91 14.11 -0.31
C PHE A 159 15.74 13.36 -1.35
N ALA A 160 16.33 12.22 -0.95
CA ALA A 160 16.92 11.29 -1.89
C ALA A 160 15.84 10.53 -2.68
N ASP A 161 16.18 9.96 -3.85
CA ASP A 161 15.28 9.08 -4.60
C ASP A 161 15.34 7.65 -4.05
N GLY A 162 14.29 7.23 -3.37
CA GLY A 162 14.11 5.88 -2.83
C GLY A 162 13.30 4.93 -3.72
N SER A 163 12.91 5.34 -4.93
CA SER A 163 11.97 4.60 -5.79
C SER A 163 12.38 3.15 -6.09
N ALA A 164 13.68 2.85 -6.09
CA ALA A 164 14.18 1.50 -6.39
C ALA A 164 14.27 0.59 -5.15
N LEU A 165 14.20 1.13 -3.94
CA LEU A 165 14.52 0.37 -2.71
C LEU A 165 13.52 -0.76 -2.45
N VAL A 166 12.22 -0.46 -2.41
CA VAL A 166 11.18 -1.49 -2.24
C VAL A 166 11.05 -2.33 -3.51
N LEU A 167 11.14 -1.71 -4.68
CA LEU A 167 11.03 -2.41 -5.96
C LEU A 167 12.10 -3.51 -6.10
N SER A 168 13.33 -3.27 -5.67
CA SER A 168 14.40 -4.28 -5.69
C SER A 168 14.07 -5.49 -4.82
N ALA A 169 13.52 -5.27 -3.62
CA ALA A 169 13.09 -6.35 -2.72
C ALA A 169 11.93 -7.18 -3.30
N ARG A 170 11.04 -6.58 -4.11
CA ARG A 170 9.92 -7.23 -4.79
C ARG A 170 10.32 -8.05 -6.01
N THR A 171 11.54 -7.88 -6.54
CA THR A 171 11.99 -8.53 -7.77
C THR A 171 12.06 -10.05 -7.58
N LEU A 172 12.64 -10.52 -6.48
CA LEU A 172 12.69 -11.94 -6.14
C LEU A 172 11.52 -12.32 -5.24
N LYS A 173 10.67 -13.22 -5.74
CA LYS A 173 9.45 -13.66 -5.04
C LYS A 173 9.77 -14.75 -4.05
N SER A 174 9.19 -14.66 -2.86
CA SER A 174 9.23 -15.74 -1.86
C SER A 174 8.35 -16.92 -2.29
N SER A 175 8.51 -18.05 -1.63
CA SER A 175 7.66 -19.23 -1.87
C SER A 175 6.19 -18.94 -1.56
N ALA A 176 5.91 -18.12 -0.54
CA ALA A 176 4.57 -17.70 -0.18
C ALA A 176 3.96 -16.80 -1.26
N GLU A 177 4.72 -15.84 -1.79
CA GLU A 177 4.29 -14.99 -2.91
C GLU A 177 4.01 -15.81 -4.18
N ILE A 178 4.86 -16.80 -4.49
CA ILE A 178 4.64 -17.70 -5.62
C ILE A 178 3.34 -18.50 -5.45
N ALA A 179 3.02 -18.93 -4.23
CA ALA A 179 1.77 -19.64 -3.97
C ALA A 179 0.54 -18.76 -4.24
N HIS A 180 0.57 -17.50 -3.82
CA HIS A 180 -0.50 -16.53 -4.13
C HIS A 180 -0.59 -16.22 -5.62
N LEU A 181 0.54 -16.05 -6.31
CA LEU A 181 0.57 -15.82 -7.77
C LEU A 181 -0.04 -17.00 -8.54
N ARG A 182 0.24 -18.24 -8.13
CA ARG A 182 -0.37 -19.43 -8.74
C ARG A 182 -1.87 -19.48 -8.54
N LYS A 183 -2.36 -19.13 -7.34
CA LYS A 183 -3.79 -19.04 -7.06
C LYS A 183 -4.46 -17.95 -7.91
N ALA A 184 -3.84 -16.77 -7.99
CA ALA A 184 -4.35 -15.68 -8.83
C ALA A 184 -4.38 -16.06 -10.31
N ALA A 185 -3.37 -16.76 -10.83
CA ALA A 185 -3.34 -17.25 -12.20
C ALA A 185 -4.50 -18.24 -12.46
N ALA A 186 -4.73 -19.20 -11.56
CA ALA A 186 -5.83 -20.15 -11.71
C ALA A 186 -7.21 -19.46 -11.72
N ILE A 187 -7.40 -18.40 -10.91
CA ILE A 187 -8.63 -17.59 -10.96
C ILE A 187 -8.72 -16.82 -12.28
N THR A 188 -7.61 -16.29 -12.79
CA THR A 188 -7.56 -15.60 -14.08
C THR A 188 -7.95 -16.53 -15.23
N ASP A 189 -7.54 -17.81 -15.18
CA ASP A 189 -7.91 -18.81 -16.16
C ASP A 189 -9.43 -19.04 -16.19
N LEU A 190 -10.12 -19.03 -15.03
CA LEU A 190 -11.59 -19.12 -14.96
C LEU A 190 -12.25 -17.92 -15.66
N GLY A 191 -11.75 -16.72 -15.41
CA GLY A 191 -12.26 -15.50 -16.07
C GLY A 191 -12.05 -15.53 -17.59
N SER A 192 -10.87 -15.99 -18.02
CA SER A 192 -10.56 -16.12 -19.46
C SER A 192 -11.44 -17.15 -20.14
N ALA A 193 -11.67 -18.31 -19.52
CA ALA A 193 -12.54 -19.35 -20.04
C ALA A 193 -14.00 -18.83 -20.18
N ALA A 194 -14.51 -18.16 -19.16
CA ALA A 194 -15.84 -17.57 -19.18
C ALA A 194 -16.00 -16.48 -20.27
N ALA A 195 -14.96 -15.67 -20.50
CA ALA A 195 -14.95 -14.69 -21.58
C ALA A 195 -15.03 -15.37 -22.97
N ILE A 196 -14.27 -16.43 -23.18
CA ILE A 196 -14.25 -17.19 -24.44
C ILE A 196 -15.64 -17.84 -24.68
N GLU A 197 -16.23 -18.45 -23.66
CA GLU A 197 -17.54 -19.08 -23.73
C GLU A 197 -18.66 -18.08 -24.02
N ALA A 198 -18.57 -16.87 -23.44
CA ALA A 198 -19.55 -15.81 -23.65
C ALA A 198 -19.46 -15.15 -25.03
N ALA A 199 -18.32 -15.32 -25.74
CA ALA A 199 -18.11 -14.69 -27.03
C ALA A 199 -18.93 -15.40 -28.12
N GLY A 200 -19.74 -14.65 -28.88
CA GLY A 200 -20.59 -15.21 -29.94
C GLY A 200 -21.37 -14.16 -30.72
N GLU A 201 -22.09 -14.60 -31.73
CA GLU A 201 -22.94 -13.73 -32.52
C GLU A 201 -24.02 -13.06 -31.65
N GLY A 202 -24.20 -11.75 -31.83
CA GLY A 202 -25.17 -10.96 -31.07
C GLY A 202 -24.70 -10.57 -29.65
N LYS A 203 -23.51 -10.97 -29.23
CA LYS A 203 -22.92 -10.56 -27.95
C LYS A 203 -22.15 -9.26 -28.08
N THR A 204 -22.22 -8.47 -27.04
CA THR A 204 -21.46 -7.20 -26.90
C THR A 204 -20.19 -7.40 -26.12
N ASP A 205 -19.26 -6.46 -26.23
CA ASP A 205 -18.04 -6.40 -25.38
C ASP A 205 -18.41 -6.45 -23.89
N ASN A 206 -19.53 -5.79 -23.50
CA ASN A 206 -20.03 -5.77 -22.13
C ASN A 206 -20.53 -7.15 -21.65
N ASP A 207 -21.18 -7.94 -22.52
CA ASP A 207 -21.62 -9.30 -22.15
C ASP A 207 -20.42 -10.18 -21.82
N ILE A 208 -19.36 -10.09 -22.61
CA ILE A 208 -18.12 -10.84 -22.41
C ILE A 208 -17.39 -10.36 -21.13
N ALA A 209 -17.27 -9.04 -20.95
CA ALA A 209 -16.65 -8.46 -19.76
C ALA A 209 -17.40 -8.82 -18.47
N ALA A 210 -18.73 -8.83 -18.51
CA ALA A 210 -19.57 -9.23 -17.37
C ALA A 210 -19.37 -10.70 -17.00
N ALA A 211 -19.34 -11.61 -17.99
CA ALA A 211 -19.09 -13.03 -17.78
C ALA A 211 -17.70 -13.27 -17.15
N ALA A 212 -16.67 -12.63 -17.68
CA ALA A 212 -15.32 -12.70 -17.13
C ALA A 212 -15.27 -12.20 -15.68
N SER A 213 -15.85 -11.03 -15.41
CA SER A 213 -15.87 -10.41 -14.08
C SER A 213 -16.60 -11.29 -13.06
N PHE A 214 -17.74 -11.84 -13.45
CA PHE A 214 -18.49 -12.75 -12.59
C PHE A 214 -17.68 -14.00 -12.22
N ALA A 215 -17.03 -14.63 -13.21
CA ALA A 215 -16.21 -15.81 -12.96
C ALA A 215 -14.99 -15.52 -12.08
N LEU A 216 -14.35 -14.37 -12.24
CA LEU A 216 -13.22 -13.95 -11.39
C LEU A 216 -13.66 -13.77 -9.94
N ILE A 217 -14.77 -13.06 -9.69
CA ILE A 217 -15.29 -12.82 -8.34
C ILE A 217 -15.76 -14.13 -7.71
N GLN A 218 -16.50 -14.96 -8.45
CA GLN A 218 -16.96 -16.26 -7.98
C GLN A 218 -15.78 -17.21 -7.71
N GLY A 219 -14.68 -17.09 -8.45
CA GLY A 219 -13.44 -17.84 -8.25
C GLY A 219 -12.66 -17.43 -7.00
N GLY A 220 -13.10 -16.37 -6.30
CA GLY A 220 -12.50 -15.90 -5.04
C GLY A 220 -11.56 -14.69 -5.19
N SER A 221 -11.65 -13.94 -6.29
CA SER A 221 -11.05 -12.60 -6.37
C SER A 221 -11.94 -11.60 -5.63
N GLU A 222 -11.41 -10.91 -4.64
CA GLU A 222 -12.15 -9.86 -3.95
C GLU A 222 -12.43 -8.69 -4.89
N TYR A 223 -11.42 -8.31 -5.67
CA TYR A 223 -11.50 -7.34 -6.76
C TYR A 223 -10.37 -7.59 -7.76
N MET A 224 -10.54 -7.08 -8.94
CA MET A 224 -9.55 -7.20 -10.00
C MET A 224 -8.58 -6.02 -9.97
N ALA A 225 -7.29 -6.27 -10.16
CA ALA A 225 -6.28 -5.20 -10.28
C ALA A 225 -6.58 -4.27 -11.47
N LEU A 226 -7.09 -4.86 -12.57
CA LEU A 226 -7.62 -4.15 -13.72
C LEU A 226 -8.95 -4.82 -14.11
N SER A 227 -9.95 -4.01 -14.43
CA SER A 227 -11.18 -4.53 -15.03
C SER A 227 -10.87 -5.22 -16.35
N PRO A 228 -11.61 -6.28 -16.73
CA PRO A 228 -11.45 -6.92 -18.03
C PRO A 228 -11.55 -5.90 -19.17
N ILE A 229 -10.51 -5.83 -19.99
CA ILE A 229 -10.49 -5.00 -21.19
C ILE A 229 -10.91 -5.88 -22.35
N VAL A 230 -12.14 -5.67 -22.82
CA VAL A 230 -12.72 -6.43 -23.93
C VAL A 230 -13.03 -5.48 -25.07
N THR A 231 -12.50 -5.79 -26.22
CA THR A 231 -12.74 -5.00 -27.45
C THR A 231 -13.07 -5.92 -28.62
N SER A 232 -14.01 -5.54 -29.43
CA SER A 232 -14.41 -6.28 -30.63
C SER A 232 -14.68 -5.38 -31.83
N GLY A 233 -14.67 -5.96 -33.03
CA GLY A 233 -14.96 -5.29 -34.27
C GLY A 233 -14.08 -4.06 -34.49
N ARG A 234 -14.68 -2.90 -34.78
CA ARG A 234 -13.95 -1.65 -35.05
C ARG A 234 -13.11 -1.11 -33.88
N ARG A 235 -13.33 -1.62 -32.66
CA ARG A 235 -12.57 -1.21 -31.46
C ARG A 235 -11.34 -2.06 -31.21
N SER A 236 -11.14 -3.15 -31.97
CA SER A 236 -10.02 -4.07 -31.80
C SER A 236 -8.86 -3.80 -32.77
N GLY A 237 -8.85 -2.67 -33.44
CA GLY A 237 -7.81 -2.23 -34.36
C GLY A 237 -6.82 -1.26 -33.76
#